data_fc809e3f63f3f246e7f1845d5b9edafc
#
_entry.id   fc809e3f63f3f246e7f1845d5b9edafc
#
_cell.length_a   1.000
_cell.length_b   1.000
_cell.length_c   1.000
_cell.angle_alpha   90.00
_cell.angle_beta   90.00
_cell.angle_gamma   90.00
#
_symmetry.space_group_name_H-M   'P 1'
#
loop_
_entity.id
_entity.type
_entity.pdbx_description
1 polymer ?
#
loop_
_entity_poly.entity_id
_entity_poly.type
_entity_poly.pdbx_seq_one_letter_code
_entity_poly.pdbx_strand_id
1 'polypeptide(L)'
;MIKAKKSLGQNFLIDKNILDKIVNIINIENKFILEIGPGTGNLTSYILKKKPRKFFVIEKDNKLSINLKNKFKDKITIINEDVLKIDETSLVKDKLTVFGNLPYNISTEILSKWITNLKDTFWFECMVLMSKR
;
A
#
# COMPACT_ATOMS: atom_id res chain seq x y z
N MET A 1 -6.44 11.74 18.37
CA MET A 1 -5.28 11.57 17.48
C MET A 1 -4.65 10.21 17.72
N ILE A 2 -4.51 9.44 16.68
CA ILE A 2 -3.88 8.12 16.79
C ILE A 2 -2.37 8.31 16.75
N LYS A 3 -1.70 7.90 17.82
CA LYS A 3 -0.23 7.95 17.86
C LYS A 3 0.32 6.73 17.10
N ALA A 4 1.31 6.95 16.28
CA ALA A 4 2.01 5.86 15.60
C ALA A 4 2.69 4.96 16.63
N LYS A 5 2.53 3.65 16.46
CA LYS A 5 3.19 2.68 17.33
C LYS A 5 4.60 2.44 16.80
N LYS A 6 5.59 2.99 17.49
CA LYS A 6 7.00 2.83 17.11
C LYS A 6 7.44 1.37 17.02
N SER A 7 6.87 0.52 17.86
CA SER A 7 7.17 -0.92 17.87
C SER A 7 6.81 -1.63 16.57
N LEU A 8 5.89 -1.07 15.79
CA LEU A 8 5.50 -1.60 14.49
C LEU A 8 6.21 -0.89 13.33
N GLY A 9 7.15 0.01 13.64
CA GLY A 9 7.85 0.80 12.64
C GLY A 9 6.96 1.80 11.91
N GLN A 10 5.79 2.07 12.45
CA GLN A 10 4.83 2.99 11.85
C GLN A 10 5.20 4.42 12.21
N ASN A 11 5.93 5.07 11.34
CA ASN A 11 6.20 6.50 11.47
C ASN A 11 5.52 7.22 10.31
N PHE A 12 4.41 7.91 10.64
CA PHE A 12 3.52 8.50 9.64
C PHE A 12 3.84 9.96 9.32
N LEU A 13 4.95 10.48 9.82
CA LEU A 13 5.34 11.85 9.56
C LEU A 13 5.90 11.95 8.14
N ILE A 14 5.00 11.92 7.17
CA ILE A 14 5.35 12.20 5.79
C ILE A 14 4.80 13.57 5.44
N ASP A 15 5.70 14.43 5.00
CA ASP A 15 5.39 15.76 4.50
C ASP A 15 4.42 15.66 3.31
N LYS A 16 3.43 16.55 3.28
CA LYS A 16 2.46 16.62 2.18
C LYS A 16 3.12 16.78 0.83
N ASN A 17 4.23 17.53 0.76
CA ASN A 17 4.98 17.71 -0.48
C ASN A 17 5.58 16.38 -0.97
N ILE A 18 6.02 15.54 -0.07
CA ILE A 18 6.55 14.22 -0.41
C ILE A 18 5.43 13.32 -0.91
N LEU A 19 4.27 13.32 -0.25
CA LEU A 19 3.10 12.55 -0.69
C LEU A 19 2.66 12.96 -2.10
N ASP A 20 2.63 14.26 -2.34
CA ASP A 20 2.25 14.79 -3.64
C ASP A 20 3.24 14.35 -4.73
N LYS A 21 4.52 14.40 -4.44
CA LYS A 21 5.56 13.94 -5.36
C LYS A 21 5.42 12.46 -5.68
N ILE A 22 5.15 11.64 -4.67
CA ILE A 22 5.02 10.18 -4.83
C ILE A 22 3.88 9.85 -5.79
N VAL A 23 2.73 10.45 -5.61
CA VAL A 23 1.56 10.14 -6.45
C VAL A 23 1.65 10.73 -7.85
N ASN A 24 2.63 11.62 -8.07
CA ASN A 24 2.88 12.22 -9.39
C ASN A 24 4.04 11.56 -10.15
N ILE A 25 4.79 10.66 -9.50
CA ILE A 25 5.89 9.94 -10.16
C ILE A 25 5.37 9.05 -11.27
N ILE A 26 4.23 8.42 -11.04
CA ILE A 26 3.64 7.49 -11.99
C ILE A 26 2.17 7.82 -12.20
N ASN A 27 1.65 7.40 -13.36
CA ASN A 27 0.24 7.58 -13.68
C ASN A 27 -0.61 6.61 -12.86
N ILE A 28 -1.51 7.15 -12.03
CA ILE A 28 -2.42 6.38 -11.20
C ILE A 28 -3.82 6.32 -11.83
N GLU A 29 -4.18 7.32 -12.62
CA GLU A 29 -5.50 7.43 -13.20
C GLU A 29 -5.89 6.17 -13.97
N ASN A 30 -7.03 5.62 -13.64
CA ASN A 30 -7.60 4.42 -14.26
C ASN A 30 -6.70 3.17 -14.14
N LYS A 31 -5.81 3.12 -13.15
CA LYS A 31 -4.92 1.99 -12.89
C LYS A 31 -5.41 1.16 -11.71
N PHE A 32 -4.96 -0.09 -11.68
CA PHE A 32 -5.19 -0.99 -10.54
C PHE A 32 -4.08 -0.76 -9.52
N ILE A 33 -4.45 -0.32 -8.33
CA ILE A 33 -3.50 0.10 -7.30
C ILE A 33 -3.56 -0.83 -6.09
N LEU A 34 -2.40 -1.12 -5.53
CA LEU A 34 -2.25 -1.84 -4.27
C LEU A 34 -1.39 -1.00 -3.34
N GLU A 35 -1.91 -0.68 -2.16
CA GLU A 35 -1.14 -0.02 -1.11
C GLU A 35 -0.93 -0.98 0.05
N ILE A 36 0.31 -1.09 0.52
CA ILE A 36 0.68 -1.96 1.64
C ILE A 36 1.01 -1.09 2.84
N GLY A 37 0.37 -1.40 3.97
CA GLY A 37 0.62 -0.71 5.23
C GLY A 37 0.21 0.76 5.21
N PRO A 38 -1.03 1.08 4.83
CA PRO A 38 -1.46 2.48 4.70
C PRO A 38 -1.48 3.26 6.01
N GLY A 39 -1.47 2.57 7.14
CA GLY A 39 -1.52 3.23 8.44
C GLY A 39 -2.80 4.04 8.62
N THR A 40 -2.66 5.34 8.83
CA THR A 40 -3.81 6.23 9.00
C THR A 40 -4.45 6.67 7.69
N GLY A 41 -3.85 6.32 6.55
CA GLY A 41 -4.42 6.58 5.24
C GLY A 41 -4.00 7.90 4.59
N ASN A 42 -2.89 8.48 5.00
CA ASN A 42 -2.42 9.73 4.41
C ASN A 42 -2.08 9.56 2.93
N LEU A 43 -1.26 8.58 2.59
CA LEU A 43 -0.95 8.28 1.20
C LEU A 43 -2.19 7.80 0.45
N THR A 44 -3.04 7.02 1.11
CA THR A 44 -4.29 6.53 0.55
C THR A 44 -5.16 7.68 0.02
N SER A 45 -5.28 8.74 0.80
CA SER A 45 -6.05 9.93 0.39
C SER A 45 -5.50 10.58 -0.88
N TYR A 46 -4.17 10.67 -0.98
CA TYR A 46 -3.52 11.26 -2.16
C TYR A 46 -3.69 10.40 -3.40
N ILE A 47 -3.60 9.08 -3.24
CA ILE A 47 -3.82 8.13 -4.34
C ILE A 47 -5.26 8.24 -4.85
N LEU A 48 -6.24 8.31 -3.95
CA LEU A 48 -7.64 8.41 -4.33
C LEU A 48 -7.94 9.66 -5.16
N LYS A 49 -7.27 10.76 -4.89
CA LYS A 49 -7.42 12.00 -5.68
C LYS A 49 -7.01 11.82 -7.13
N LYS A 50 -6.18 10.84 -7.43
CA LYS A 50 -5.71 10.55 -8.79
C LYS A 50 -6.63 9.59 -9.55
N LYS A 51 -7.77 9.22 -8.97
CA LYS A 51 -8.83 8.43 -9.59
C LYS A 51 -8.36 7.07 -10.12
N PRO A 52 -7.86 6.19 -9.23
CA PRO A 52 -7.53 4.83 -9.64
C PRO A 52 -8.79 4.08 -10.09
N ARG A 53 -8.61 3.08 -10.93
CA ARG A 53 -9.71 2.24 -11.39
C ARG A 53 -10.20 1.31 -10.29
N LYS A 54 -9.25 0.68 -9.59
CA LYS A 54 -9.51 -0.19 -8.44
C LYS A 54 -8.38 0.00 -7.45
N PHE A 55 -8.71 0.07 -6.16
CA PHE A 55 -7.73 0.35 -5.13
C PHE A 55 -7.83 -0.67 -4.00
N PHE A 56 -6.84 -1.54 -3.92
CA PHE A 56 -6.70 -2.53 -2.86
C PHE A 56 -5.73 -2.01 -1.80
N VAL A 57 -6.05 -2.28 -0.54
CA VAL A 57 -5.24 -1.86 0.59
C VAL A 57 -5.04 -3.06 1.51
N ILE A 58 -3.79 -3.36 1.83
CA ILE A 58 -3.45 -4.44 2.76
C ILE A 58 -3.00 -3.82 4.07
N GLU A 59 -3.75 -4.08 5.14
CA GLU A 59 -3.45 -3.60 6.48
C GLU A 59 -3.59 -4.74 7.49
N LYS A 60 -2.52 -5.04 8.17
CA LYS A 60 -2.45 -6.12 9.15
C LYS A 60 -3.13 -5.76 10.48
N ASP A 61 -3.05 -4.51 10.89
CA ASP A 61 -3.59 -4.04 12.17
C ASP A 61 -5.12 -3.93 12.07
N ASN A 62 -5.83 -4.63 12.96
CA ASN A 62 -7.29 -4.65 12.96
C ASN A 62 -7.90 -3.27 13.20
N LYS A 63 -7.33 -2.52 14.14
CA LYS A 63 -7.85 -1.19 14.49
C LYS A 63 -7.66 -0.20 13.36
N LEU A 64 -6.49 -0.22 12.72
CA LEU A 64 -6.23 0.62 11.56
C LEU A 64 -7.13 0.24 10.39
N SER A 65 -7.38 -1.04 10.17
CA SER A 65 -8.29 -1.52 9.11
C SER A 65 -9.70 -0.99 9.31
N ILE A 66 -10.21 -1.03 10.55
CA ILE A 66 -11.53 -0.49 10.87
C ILE A 66 -11.60 1.00 10.61
N ASN A 67 -10.58 1.74 11.03
CA ASN A 67 -10.50 3.19 10.82
C ASN A 67 -10.47 3.55 9.34
N LEU A 68 -9.72 2.80 8.55
CA LEU A 68 -9.64 3.00 7.11
C LEU A 68 -10.98 2.73 6.44
N LYS A 69 -11.67 1.68 6.85
CA LYS A 69 -12.99 1.35 6.32
C LYS A 69 -14.00 2.46 6.62
N ASN A 70 -13.96 3.00 7.82
CA ASN A 70 -14.84 4.11 8.22
C ASN A 70 -14.53 5.39 7.45
N LYS A 71 -13.25 5.63 7.16
CA LYS A 71 -12.80 6.84 6.48
C LYS A 71 -13.05 6.81 4.98
N PHE A 72 -12.77 5.69 4.33
CA PHE A 72 -12.79 5.59 2.86
C PHE A 72 -13.96 4.78 2.31
N LYS A 73 -14.60 3.97 3.14
CA LYS A 73 -15.77 3.15 2.78
C LYS A 73 -15.50 2.29 1.56
N ASP A 74 -16.36 2.33 0.57
CA ASP A 74 -16.27 1.51 -0.64
C ASP A 74 -15.30 2.04 -1.70
N LYS A 75 -14.64 3.16 -1.42
CA LYS A 75 -13.62 3.71 -2.33
C LYS A 75 -12.36 2.88 -2.38
N ILE A 76 -12.14 2.06 -1.36
CA ILE A 76 -11.02 1.13 -1.28
C ILE A 76 -11.53 -0.27 -0.93
N THR A 77 -10.78 -1.28 -1.32
CA THR A 77 -11.01 -2.66 -0.90
C THR A 77 -9.94 -3.03 0.11
N ILE A 78 -10.33 -3.18 1.37
CA ILE A 78 -9.40 -3.45 2.46
C ILE A 78 -9.24 -4.96 2.63
N ILE A 79 -7.99 -5.38 2.72
CA ILE A 79 -7.61 -6.74 3.05
C ILE A 79 -6.89 -6.68 4.40
N ASN A 80 -7.57 -7.12 5.45
CA ASN A 80 -7.05 -7.13 6.81
C ASN A 80 -6.25 -8.41 7.04
N GLU A 81 -5.04 -8.44 6.50
CA GLU A 81 -4.18 -9.61 6.53
C GLU A 81 -2.70 -9.19 6.50
N ASP A 82 -1.84 -10.14 6.85
CA ASP A 82 -0.41 -9.96 6.70
C ASP A 82 -0.04 -10.11 5.22
N VAL A 83 0.61 -9.11 4.65
CA VAL A 83 1.01 -9.13 3.23
C VAL A 83 1.89 -10.33 2.89
N LEU A 84 2.66 -10.84 3.85
CA LEU A 84 3.51 -12.01 3.64
C LEU A 84 2.71 -13.31 3.45
N LYS A 85 1.40 -13.29 3.77
CA LYS A 85 0.51 -14.46 3.65
C LYS A 85 -0.47 -14.35 2.49
N ILE A 86 -0.41 -13.28 1.71
CA ILE A 86 -1.34 -13.02 0.61
C ILE A 86 -0.73 -13.43 -0.71
N ASP A 87 -1.54 -13.98 -1.58
CA ASP A 87 -1.21 -14.16 -3.00
C ASP A 87 -1.75 -12.95 -3.77
N GLU A 88 -0.89 -12.02 -4.11
CA GLU A 88 -1.25 -10.81 -4.81
C GLU A 88 -1.85 -11.09 -6.18
N THR A 89 -1.46 -12.18 -6.82
CA THR A 89 -1.98 -12.54 -8.14
C THR A 89 -3.46 -12.88 -8.13
N SER A 90 -4.01 -13.19 -6.96
CA SER A 90 -5.44 -13.51 -6.82
C SER A 90 -6.34 -12.28 -6.76
N LEU A 91 -5.77 -11.09 -6.59
CA LEU A 91 -6.54 -9.86 -6.41
C LEU A 91 -7.21 -9.40 -7.70
N VAL A 92 -6.47 -9.44 -8.79
CA VAL A 92 -6.93 -8.98 -10.09
C VAL A 92 -6.09 -9.61 -11.18
N LYS A 93 -6.63 -9.74 -12.40
CA LYS A 93 -5.90 -10.28 -13.55
C LYS A 93 -4.94 -9.27 -14.16
N ASP A 94 -5.27 -7.99 -14.05
CA ASP A 94 -4.42 -6.92 -14.57
C ASP A 94 -3.23 -6.68 -13.65
N LYS A 95 -2.19 -6.06 -14.20
CA LYS A 95 -1.01 -5.74 -13.41
C LYS A 95 -1.30 -4.61 -12.43
N LEU A 96 -0.77 -4.75 -11.23
CA LEU A 96 -0.92 -3.78 -10.16
C LEU A 96 0.22 -2.77 -10.13
N THR A 97 -0.09 -1.55 -9.75
CA THR A 97 0.89 -0.56 -9.33
C THR A 97 0.91 -0.54 -7.81
N VAL A 98 2.07 -0.77 -7.23
CA VAL A 98 2.19 -1.01 -5.79
C VAL A 98 2.83 0.19 -5.10
N PHE A 99 2.19 0.64 -4.02
CA PHE A 99 2.73 1.65 -3.12
C PHE A 99 2.89 1.07 -1.72
N GLY A 100 3.96 1.46 -1.05
CA GLY A 100 4.14 1.09 0.34
C GLY A 100 5.07 2.06 1.06
N ASN A 101 4.69 2.43 2.28
CA ASN A 101 5.55 3.19 3.19
C ASN A 101 5.76 2.31 4.43
N LEU A 102 6.85 1.56 4.43
CA LEU A 102 7.05 0.46 5.35
C LEU A 102 8.41 0.57 6.05
N PRO A 103 8.54 -0.01 7.25
CA PRO A 103 9.85 -0.17 7.86
C PRO A 103 10.79 -0.97 6.94
N TYR A 104 12.06 -0.64 6.98
CA TYR A 104 13.07 -1.23 6.10
C TYR A 104 13.08 -2.77 6.15
N ASN A 105 13.03 -3.34 7.34
CA ASN A 105 13.04 -4.80 7.51
C ASN A 105 11.84 -5.48 6.86
N ILE A 106 10.65 -4.86 6.95
CA ILE A 106 9.42 -5.41 6.37
C ILE A 106 9.46 -5.28 4.85
N SER A 107 9.92 -4.15 4.33
CA SER A 107 10.08 -3.95 2.88
C SER A 107 11.00 -5.00 2.28
N THR A 108 12.09 -5.33 2.98
CA THR A 108 13.04 -6.34 2.54
C THR A 108 12.39 -7.73 2.48
N GLU A 109 11.63 -8.10 3.50
CA GLU A 109 10.93 -9.38 3.52
C GLU A 109 9.89 -9.49 2.41
N ILE A 110 9.15 -8.43 2.17
CA ILE A 110 8.15 -8.38 1.09
C ILE A 110 8.80 -8.54 -0.27
N LEU A 111 9.87 -7.79 -0.53
CA LEU A 111 10.61 -7.87 -1.78
C LEU A 111 11.18 -9.28 -1.99
N SER A 112 11.71 -9.88 -0.93
CA SER A 112 12.23 -11.25 -0.99
C SER A 112 11.12 -12.24 -1.35
N LYS A 113 9.96 -12.12 -0.73
CA LYS A 113 8.78 -12.94 -1.05
C LYS A 113 8.40 -12.81 -2.53
N TRP A 114 8.29 -11.58 -3.01
CA TRP A 114 7.86 -11.33 -4.38
C TRP A 114 8.86 -11.84 -5.40
N ILE A 115 10.15 -11.63 -5.18
CA ILE A 115 11.21 -12.11 -6.06
C ILE A 115 11.23 -13.64 -6.08
N THR A 116 11.14 -14.27 -4.91
CA THR A 116 11.17 -15.73 -4.78
C THR A 116 9.97 -16.38 -5.46
N ASN A 117 8.82 -15.74 -5.43
CA ASN A 117 7.58 -16.28 -5.98
C ASN A 117 7.31 -15.84 -7.41
N LEU A 118 8.23 -15.10 -8.03
CA LEU A 118 8.08 -14.72 -9.42
C LEU A 118 8.18 -15.97 -10.29
N LYS A 119 7.15 -16.17 -11.10
CA LYS A 119 7.14 -17.15 -12.16
C LYS A 119 7.43 -16.44 -13.48
N ASP A 120 6.84 -16.88 -14.57
CA ASP A 120 7.14 -16.37 -15.91
C ASP A 120 6.67 -14.93 -16.16
N THR A 121 5.77 -14.42 -15.33
CA THR A 121 5.20 -13.08 -15.51
C THR A 121 5.15 -12.32 -14.20
N PHE A 122 5.43 -11.00 -14.26
CA PHE A 122 5.26 -10.11 -13.14
C PHE A 122 3.78 -9.78 -12.97
N TRP A 123 3.30 -9.83 -11.73
CA TRP A 123 1.93 -9.43 -11.39
C TRP A 123 1.81 -7.92 -11.16
N PHE A 124 2.92 -7.21 -11.10
CA PHE A 124 2.95 -5.75 -10.95
C PHE A 124 3.71 -5.11 -12.13
N GLU A 125 3.30 -3.92 -12.52
CA GLU A 125 3.99 -3.15 -13.56
C GLU A 125 4.92 -2.10 -12.98
N CYS A 126 4.63 -1.64 -11.77
CA CYS A 126 5.42 -0.61 -11.10
C CYS A 126 5.30 -0.74 -9.59
N MET A 127 6.35 -0.39 -8.90
CA MET A 127 6.42 -0.51 -7.45
C MET A 127 7.13 0.73 -6.88
N VAL A 128 6.45 1.43 -5.98
CA VAL A 128 7.01 2.57 -5.26
C VAL A 128 7.01 2.23 -3.78
N LEU A 129 8.17 1.85 -3.29
CA LEU A 129 8.35 1.51 -1.89
C LEU A 129 9.23 2.56 -1.22
N MET A 130 8.74 3.09 -0.11
CA MET A 130 9.49 3.98 0.74
C MET A 130 9.82 3.23 2.02
N SER A 131 11.07 3.31 2.42
CA SER A 131 11.53 2.65 3.63
C SER A 131 12.16 3.65 4.58
N LYS A 132 11.78 3.55 5.86
CA LYS A 132 12.46 4.25 6.93
C LYS A 132 13.33 3.29 7.72
N ARG A 133 14.53 3.73 7.99
CA ARG A 133 15.45 3.02 8.87
C ARG A 133 15.18 3.35 10.34
#